data_2bcd31f862a2cf576b9bfad6666a0576
#
_entry.id   2bcd31f862a2cf576b9bfad6666a0576
#
_cell.length_a   1.000
_cell.length_b   1.000
_cell.length_c   1.000
_cell.angle_alpha   90.00
_cell.angle_beta   90.00
_cell.angle_gamma   90.00
#
_symmetry.space_group_name_H-M   'P 1'
#
loop_
_entity.id
_entity.type
_entity.pdbx_description
1 polymer ?
#
loop_
_entity_poly.entity_id
_entity_poly.type
_entity_poly.pdbx_seq_one_letter_code
_entity_poly.pdbx_strand_id
1 'polypeptide(L)'
;DLAIIPDDISRGYTIPLGAQKMGAKTFVHISFPRHMSYETLGRRRAIMEEACKDLGIKFVFETAPDPTSDVGVAGAQQFILEHVPAWLEKYGKDTAFFCTNDAHTEPLLKRIAELGGYFVEADLPSPLMGYPGALGIDLSQEKGDWPAILKKVEETVEKAGGAGRMGTWAFSYGYTTTAALAEFGKRVVEEKAKVDSLKDLVACYGEFTPGAKWNASYYTDAGTGVSNKKMVMVRQ
;
A
#
# COMPACT_ATOMS: atom_id res chain seq x y z
N ASP A 1 -0.71 -25.12 9.10
CA ASP A 1 -1.25 -24.01 8.30
C ASP A 1 -0.44 -22.75 8.60
N LEU A 2 -0.17 -21.95 7.54
CA LEU A 2 0.53 -20.68 7.62
C LEU A 2 -0.28 -19.63 6.86
N ALA A 3 -0.58 -18.50 7.49
CA ALA A 3 -1.22 -17.35 6.87
C ALA A 3 -0.18 -16.23 6.68
N ILE A 4 -0.14 -15.64 5.49
CA ILE A 4 0.73 -14.51 5.19
C ILE A 4 -0.13 -13.28 4.93
N ILE A 5 0.19 -12.18 5.59
CA ILE A 5 -0.45 -10.88 5.43
C ILE A 5 0.59 -9.78 5.18
N PRO A 6 0.20 -8.64 4.59
CA PRO A 6 1.08 -7.47 4.55
C PRO A 6 1.36 -6.99 5.98
N ASP A 7 2.55 -6.46 6.22
CA ASP A 7 2.91 -5.84 7.51
C ASP A 7 2.24 -4.46 7.66
N ASP A 8 0.93 -4.47 7.84
CA ASP A 8 0.16 -3.25 8.03
C ASP A 8 0.60 -2.47 9.27
N ILE A 9 1.10 -3.16 10.28
CA ILE A 9 1.48 -2.54 11.56
C ILE A 9 2.67 -1.59 11.36
N SER A 10 3.78 -2.08 10.79
CA SER A 10 4.95 -1.22 10.57
C SER A 10 4.72 -0.15 9.49
N ARG A 11 3.81 -0.39 8.54
CA ARG A 11 3.36 0.59 7.55
C ARG A 11 2.65 1.79 8.18
N GLY A 12 2.09 1.62 9.37
CA GLY A 12 1.57 2.72 10.16
C GLY A 12 2.58 3.83 10.44
N TYR A 13 3.87 3.50 10.51
CA TYR A 13 4.95 4.48 10.65
C TYR A 13 5.61 4.82 9.31
N THR A 14 5.87 3.82 8.47
CA THR A 14 6.68 4.03 7.25
C THR A 14 5.96 4.86 6.18
N ILE A 15 4.63 4.79 6.08
CA ILE A 15 3.86 5.61 5.14
C ILE A 15 3.90 7.10 5.52
N PRO A 16 3.59 7.52 6.77
CA PRO A 16 3.79 8.91 7.19
C PRO A 16 5.24 9.40 7.05
N LEU A 17 6.23 8.56 7.36
CA LEU A 17 7.65 8.90 7.16
C LEU A 17 7.97 9.13 5.67
N GLY A 18 7.43 8.31 4.78
CA GLY A 18 7.53 8.51 3.33
C GLY A 18 6.91 9.83 2.91
N ALA A 19 5.71 10.14 3.41
CA ALA A 19 5.03 11.41 3.14
C ALA A 19 5.85 12.62 3.61
N GLN A 20 6.44 12.55 4.81
CA GLN A 20 7.33 13.61 5.32
C GLN A 20 8.54 13.82 4.40
N LYS A 21 9.19 12.74 3.97
CA LYS A 21 10.34 12.81 3.07
C LYS A 21 10.00 13.41 1.71
N MET A 22 8.76 13.24 1.25
CA MET A 22 8.25 13.89 0.04
C MET A 22 7.93 15.38 0.24
N GLY A 23 7.86 15.86 1.48
CA GLY A 23 7.56 17.25 1.82
C GLY A 23 6.14 17.51 2.31
N ALA A 24 5.36 16.48 2.62
CA ALA A 24 4.01 16.64 3.12
C ALA A 24 3.97 17.32 4.49
N LYS A 25 3.02 18.22 4.66
CA LYS A 25 2.70 18.91 5.94
C LYS A 25 1.38 18.43 6.53
N THR A 26 0.52 17.84 5.71
CA THR A 26 -0.73 17.21 6.12
C THR A 26 -0.78 15.79 5.57
N PHE A 27 -1.28 14.87 6.37
CA PHE A 27 -1.52 13.48 5.99
C PHE A 27 -3.01 13.16 6.15
N VAL A 28 -3.69 12.88 5.05
CA VAL A 28 -5.11 12.55 5.01
C VAL A 28 -5.27 11.03 4.87
N HIS A 29 -5.80 10.41 5.92
CA HIS A 29 -6.17 8.99 5.95
C HIS A 29 -7.64 8.85 5.56
N ILE A 30 -7.92 8.19 4.44
CA ILE A 30 -9.26 7.99 3.88
C ILE A 30 -9.69 6.54 4.15
N SER A 31 -10.84 6.36 4.81
CA SER A 31 -11.36 5.03 5.12
C SER A 31 -12.87 5.06 5.36
N PHE A 32 -13.41 3.96 5.87
CA PHE A 32 -14.83 3.77 6.20
C PHE A 32 -15.01 2.79 7.35
N PRO A 33 -16.17 2.77 8.04
CA PRO A 33 -16.37 2.05 9.30
C PRO A 33 -16.00 0.57 9.26
N ARG A 34 -16.35 -0.16 8.19
CA ARG A 34 -16.04 -1.58 8.05
C ARG A 34 -14.53 -1.84 8.08
N HIS A 35 -13.74 -1.07 7.32
CA HIS A 35 -12.27 -1.22 7.34
C HIS A 35 -11.68 -0.83 8.70
N MET A 36 -12.23 0.20 9.35
CA MET A 36 -11.75 0.61 10.68
C MET A 36 -12.12 -0.36 11.79
N SER A 37 -13.03 -1.32 11.54
CA SER A 37 -13.33 -2.40 12.47
C SER A 37 -12.35 -3.57 12.41
N TYR A 38 -11.50 -3.66 11.36
CA TYR A 38 -10.45 -4.67 11.29
C TYR A 38 -9.28 -4.28 12.21
N GLU A 39 -8.88 -5.19 13.10
CA GLU A 39 -7.87 -4.93 14.14
C GLU A 39 -6.57 -4.36 13.55
N THR A 40 -6.02 -4.99 12.51
CA THR A 40 -4.75 -4.55 11.90
C THR A 40 -4.87 -3.17 11.25
N LEU A 41 -5.99 -2.85 10.59
CA LEU A 41 -6.20 -1.56 9.93
C LEU A 41 -6.50 -0.44 10.95
N GLY A 42 -7.27 -0.72 11.98
CA GLY A 42 -7.51 0.22 13.09
C GLY A 42 -6.21 0.53 13.85
N ARG A 43 -5.41 -0.50 14.12
CA ARG A 43 -4.08 -0.36 14.75
C ARG A 43 -3.11 0.43 13.85
N ARG A 44 -3.06 0.13 12.56
CA ARG A 44 -2.27 0.91 11.59
C ARG A 44 -2.64 2.38 11.61
N ARG A 45 -3.94 2.69 11.58
CA ARG A 45 -4.41 4.09 11.67
C ARG A 45 -3.93 4.79 12.94
N ALA A 46 -4.05 4.14 14.11
CA ALA A 46 -3.59 4.72 15.36
C ALA A 46 -2.08 5.01 15.35
N ILE A 47 -1.29 4.09 14.79
CA ILE A 47 0.16 4.28 14.60
C ILE A 47 0.44 5.43 13.61
N MET A 48 -0.32 5.56 12.51
CA MET A 48 -0.18 6.68 11.56
C MET A 48 -0.43 8.03 12.24
N GLU A 49 -1.44 8.12 13.09
CA GLU A 49 -1.77 9.34 13.83
C GLU A 49 -0.63 9.76 14.77
N GLU A 50 -0.10 8.80 15.56
CA GLU A 50 1.06 9.07 16.43
C GLU A 50 2.33 9.36 15.63
N ALA A 51 2.60 8.62 14.56
CA ALA A 51 3.73 8.87 13.68
C ALA A 51 3.68 10.28 13.06
N CYS A 52 2.52 10.72 12.61
CA CYS A 52 2.35 12.09 12.09
C CYS A 52 2.68 13.14 13.14
N LYS A 53 2.26 12.93 14.39
CA LYS A 53 2.58 13.81 15.51
C LYS A 53 4.09 13.87 15.76
N ASP A 54 4.76 12.72 15.82
CA ASP A 54 6.22 12.63 16.02
C ASP A 54 7.00 13.28 14.86
N LEU A 55 6.48 13.17 13.64
CA LEU A 55 7.08 13.69 12.42
C LEU A 55 6.74 15.17 12.14
N GLY A 56 5.89 15.79 12.97
CA GLY A 56 5.45 17.17 12.78
C GLY A 56 4.50 17.38 11.59
N ILE A 57 3.76 16.35 11.21
CA ILE A 57 2.75 16.37 10.13
C ILE A 57 1.35 16.41 10.76
N LYS A 58 0.45 17.23 10.22
CA LYS A 58 -0.95 17.24 10.64
C LYS A 58 -1.66 15.97 10.14
N PHE A 59 -2.17 15.16 11.07
CA PHE A 59 -3.03 14.01 10.72
C PHE A 59 -4.49 14.45 10.55
N VAL A 60 -5.15 13.92 9.51
CA VAL A 60 -6.58 14.13 9.24
C VAL A 60 -7.21 12.78 8.87
N PHE A 61 -8.37 12.49 9.42
CA PHE A 61 -9.18 11.35 9.03
C PHE A 61 -10.40 11.82 8.23
N GLU A 62 -10.55 11.28 7.02
CA GLU A 62 -11.71 11.55 6.16
C GLU A 62 -12.46 10.23 5.90
N THR A 63 -13.77 10.30 5.95
CA THR A 63 -14.64 9.14 5.67
C THR A 63 -15.06 9.15 4.23
N ALA A 64 -14.88 8.03 3.53
CA ALA A 64 -15.38 7.78 2.19
C ALA A 64 -16.45 6.67 2.20
N PRO A 65 -17.28 6.52 1.17
CA PRO A 65 -18.21 5.42 1.05
C PRO A 65 -17.50 4.07 0.96
N ASP A 66 -18.06 3.06 1.61
CA ASP A 66 -17.63 1.66 1.43
C ASP A 66 -18.03 1.20 0.01
N PRO A 67 -17.06 0.72 -0.82
CA PRO A 67 -17.36 0.23 -2.17
C PRO A 67 -18.30 -0.99 -2.23
N THR A 68 -18.53 -1.65 -1.08
CA THR A 68 -19.46 -2.77 -0.97
C THR A 68 -20.84 -2.34 -0.47
N SER A 69 -21.06 -1.05 -0.20
CA SER A 69 -22.36 -0.49 0.16
C SER A 69 -23.24 -0.27 -1.07
N ASP A 70 -24.44 0.26 -0.87
CA ASP A 70 -25.43 0.50 -1.93
C ASP A 70 -24.92 1.44 -3.04
N VAL A 71 -23.99 2.34 -2.74
CA VAL A 71 -23.38 3.21 -3.77
C VAL A 71 -22.42 2.48 -4.69
N GLY A 72 -21.93 1.30 -4.27
CA GLY A 72 -21.03 0.46 -5.04
C GLY A 72 -19.66 1.09 -5.31
N VAL A 73 -18.86 0.40 -6.10
CA VAL A 73 -17.52 0.85 -6.51
C VAL A 73 -17.60 2.20 -7.26
N ALA A 74 -18.55 2.34 -8.18
CA ALA A 74 -18.69 3.56 -8.99
C ALA A 74 -18.98 4.80 -8.13
N GLY A 75 -19.90 4.68 -7.16
CA GLY A 75 -20.21 5.77 -6.23
C GLY A 75 -19.05 6.12 -5.31
N ALA A 76 -18.29 5.11 -4.83
CA ALA A 76 -17.10 5.32 -4.03
C ALA A 76 -15.98 6.03 -4.83
N GLN A 77 -15.79 5.66 -6.09
CA GLN A 77 -14.83 6.32 -6.99
C GLN A 77 -15.23 7.76 -7.29
N GLN A 78 -16.51 8.01 -7.58
CA GLN A 78 -17.02 9.34 -7.83
C GLN A 78 -16.84 10.26 -6.62
N PHE A 79 -17.09 9.74 -5.41
CA PHE A 79 -16.85 10.48 -4.17
C PHE A 79 -15.40 10.98 -4.08
N ILE A 80 -14.41 10.12 -4.34
CA ILE A 80 -12.99 10.51 -4.31
C ILE A 80 -12.68 11.57 -5.36
N LEU A 81 -13.19 11.42 -6.59
CA LEU A 81 -12.99 12.41 -7.67
C LEU A 81 -13.52 13.80 -7.30
N GLU A 82 -14.61 13.88 -6.54
CA GLU A 82 -15.24 15.12 -6.12
C GLU A 82 -14.58 15.73 -4.88
N HIS A 83 -14.11 14.91 -3.93
CA HIS A 83 -13.64 15.39 -2.64
C HIS A 83 -12.14 15.73 -2.61
N VAL A 84 -11.29 15.06 -3.40
CA VAL A 84 -9.85 15.38 -3.43
C VAL A 84 -9.56 16.83 -3.78
N PRO A 85 -10.23 17.48 -4.78
CA PRO A 85 -10.06 18.90 -5.03
C PRO A 85 -10.37 19.77 -3.80
N ALA A 86 -11.49 19.51 -3.13
CA ALA A 86 -11.90 20.24 -1.93
C ALA A 86 -10.94 20.02 -0.76
N TRP A 87 -10.42 18.80 -0.59
CA TRP A 87 -9.40 18.52 0.43
C TRP A 87 -8.08 19.24 0.13
N LEU A 88 -7.63 19.29 -1.13
CA LEU A 88 -6.44 20.05 -1.52
C LEU A 88 -6.61 21.56 -1.33
N GLU A 89 -7.81 22.10 -1.57
CA GLU A 89 -8.13 23.49 -1.25
C GLU A 89 -8.09 23.73 0.26
N LYS A 90 -8.67 22.84 1.05
CA LYS A 90 -8.77 22.96 2.52
C LYS A 90 -7.42 22.76 3.25
N TYR A 91 -6.62 21.80 2.80
CA TYR A 91 -5.40 21.38 3.50
C TYR A 91 -4.11 21.83 2.82
N GLY A 92 -4.19 22.33 1.58
CA GLY A 92 -3.06 22.74 0.77
C GLY A 92 -2.45 21.61 -0.07
N LYS A 93 -1.60 21.99 -1.03
CA LYS A 93 -0.94 21.04 -1.95
C LYS A 93 0.13 20.17 -1.29
N ASP A 94 0.64 20.58 -0.13
CA ASP A 94 1.57 19.78 0.69
C ASP A 94 0.83 18.70 1.49
N THR A 95 -0.20 18.11 0.90
CA THR A 95 -1.03 17.06 1.51
C THR A 95 -0.72 15.71 0.90
N ALA A 96 -0.36 14.74 1.75
CA ALA A 96 -0.27 13.33 1.39
C ALA A 96 -1.60 12.63 1.67
N PHE A 97 -1.97 11.73 0.79
CA PHE A 97 -3.19 10.94 0.91
C PHE A 97 -2.86 9.45 1.00
N PHE A 98 -3.62 8.76 1.82
CA PHE A 98 -3.63 7.31 1.90
C PHE A 98 -5.08 6.81 2.03
N CYS A 99 -5.48 5.85 1.21
CA CYS A 99 -6.80 5.22 1.29
C CYS A 99 -6.68 3.73 1.58
N THR A 100 -7.60 3.20 2.39
CA THR A 100 -7.58 1.79 2.84
C THR A 100 -8.30 0.83 1.90
N ASN A 101 -8.71 1.27 0.72
CA ASN A 101 -9.37 0.41 -0.27
C ASN A 101 -8.93 0.74 -1.69
N ASP A 102 -8.65 -0.29 -2.47
CA ASP A 102 -8.11 -0.17 -3.83
C ASP A 102 -9.09 0.49 -4.81
N ALA A 103 -10.40 0.39 -4.58
CA ALA A 103 -11.39 1.12 -5.38
C ALA A 103 -11.22 2.65 -5.30
N HIS A 104 -10.70 3.17 -4.19
CA HIS A 104 -10.40 4.59 -4.03
C HIS A 104 -9.04 5.00 -4.64
N THR A 105 -8.14 4.05 -4.88
CA THR A 105 -6.74 4.35 -5.27
C THR A 105 -6.65 4.98 -6.66
N GLU A 106 -7.32 4.42 -7.65
CA GLU A 106 -7.27 4.94 -9.03
C GLU A 106 -7.78 6.39 -9.14
N PRO A 107 -9.01 6.73 -8.65
CA PRO A 107 -9.48 8.11 -8.71
C PRO A 107 -8.62 9.07 -7.86
N LEU A 108 -8.06 8.60 -6.75
CA LEU A 108 -7.13 9.38 -5.92
C LEU A 108 -5.86 9.73 -6.69
N LEU A 109 -5.18 8.74 -7.30
CA LEU A 109 -3.99 8.94 -8.12
C LEU A 109 -4.25 9.89 -9.28
N LYS A 110 -5.40 9.75 -9.96
CA LYS A 110 -5.81 10.66 -11.05
C LYS A 110 -5.85 12.11 -10.56
N ARG A 111 -6.51 12.38 -9.44
CA ARG A 111 -6.60 13.74 -8.90
C ARG A 111 -5.26 14.29 -8.40
N ILE A 112 -4.42 13.44 -7.79
CA ILE A 112 -3.09 13.85 -7.36
C ILE A 112 -2.21 14.21 -8.55
N ALA A 113 -2.27 13.45 -9.65
CA ALA A 113 -1.54 13.78 -10.88
C ALA A 113 -2.00 15.12 -11.47
N GLU A 114 -3.31 15.37 -11.50
CA GLU A 114 -3.91 16.58 -12.07
C GLU A 114 -3.68 17.84 -11.21
N LEU A 115 -3.79 17.73 -9.89
CA LEU A 115 -3.95 18.89 -9.00
C LEU A 115 -2.79 19.10 -8.02
N GLY A 116 -1.98 18.10 -7.79
CA GLY A 116 -0.93 18.12 -6.77
C GLY A 116 -1.26 17.22 -5.57
N GLY A 117 -0.43 17.32 -4.52
CA GLY A 117 -0.46 16.42 -3.37
C GLY A 117 0.53 15.27 -3.50
N TYR A 118 0.59 14.41 -2.50
CA TYR A 118 1.53 13.29 -2.40
C TYR A 118 0.80 11.97 -2.20
N PHE A 119 1.37 10.92 -2.77
CA PHE A 119 0.90 9.55 -2.61
C PHE A 119 2.10 8.63 -2.39
N VAL A 120 2.20 7.98 -1.24
CA VAL A 120 3.37 7.15 -0.90
C VAL A 120 3.24 5.75 -1.48
N GLU A 121 2.14 5.07 -1.19
CA GLU A 121 1.86 3.72 -1.67
C GLU A 121 0.35 3.38 -1.54
N ALA A 122 -0.11 2.40 -2.32
CA ALA A 122 -1.46 1.87 -2.21
C ALA A 122 -1.62 0.94 -1.00
N ASP A 123 -2.85 0.65 -0.62
CA ASP A 123 -3.16 -0.31 0.46
C ASP A 123 -2.63 -1.72 0.13
N LEU A 124 -2.87 -2.20 -1.09
CA LEU A 124 -2.15 -3.34 -1.66
C LEU A 124 -1.05 -2.82 -2.61
N PRO A 125 0.19 -2.67 -2.12
CA PRO A 125 1.19 -1.94 -2.88
C PRO A 125 1.65 -2.70 -4.12
N SER A 126 1.61 -2.00 -5.26
CA SER A 126 2.01 -2.52 -6.56
C SER A 126 2.10 -1.37 -7.58
N PRO A 127 3.06 -1.39 -8.53
CA PRO A 127 3.03 -0.48 -9.67
C PRO A 127 1.81 -0.66 -10.57
N LEU A 128 1.07 -1.74 -10.42
CA LEU A 128 -0.20 -1.99 -11.13
C LEU A 128 -1.42 -1.42 -10.40
N MET A 129 -1.31 -1.08 -9.12
CA MET A 129 -2.46 -0.66 -8.32
C MET A 129 -2.81 0.81 -8.61
N GLY A 130 -3.88 1.00 -9.38
CA GLY A 130 -4.44 2.30 -9.72
C GLY A 130 -3.70 3.08 -10.81
N TYR A 131 -2.37 2.94 -10.95
CA TYR A 131 -1.56 3.70 -11.90
C TYR A 131 -1.98 3.51 -13.37
N PRO A 132 -2.18 2.29 -13.88
CA PRO A 132 -2.58 2.09 -15.27
C PRO A 132 -3.90 2.80 -15.61
N GLY A 133 -4.92 2.64 -14.78
CA GLY A 133 -6.22 3.28 -15.00
C GLY A 133 -6.18 4.79 -14.80
N ALA A 134 -5.53 5.26 -13.74
CA ALA A 134 -5.43 6.69 -13.42
C ALA A 134 -4.72 7.51 -14.50
N LEU A 135 -3.66 6.95 -15.11
CA LEU A 135 -2.77 7.63 -16.06
C LEU A 135 -2.89 7.11 -17.51
N GLY A 136 -3.81 6.17 -17.77
CA GLY A 136 -4.02 5.60 -19.10
C GLY A 136 -2.84 4.79 -19.62
N ILE A 137 -2.15 4.03 -18.75
CA ILE A 137 -0.95 3.26 -19.13
C ILE A 137 -1.36 1.89 -19.69
N ASP A 138 -1.07 1.66 -20.96
CA ASP A 138 -1.19 0.33 -21.56
C ASP A 138 0.09 -0.48 -21.29
N LEU A 139 -0.05 -1.57 -20.53
CA LEU A 139 1.03 -2.49 -20.14
C LEU A 139 0.96 -3.84 -20.89
N SER A 140 0.22 -3.92 -21.97
CA SER A 140 0.02 -5.18 -22.71
C SER A 140 1.33 -5.76 -23.26
N GLN A 141 2.30 -4.92 -23.59
CA GLN A 141 3.61 -5.32 -24.12
C GLN A 141 4.62 -5.70 -23.03
N GLU A 142 4.45 -5.19 -21.80
CA GLU A 142 5.34 -5.40 -20.65
C GLU A 142 4.89 -6.58 -19.77
N LYS A 143 3.91 -7.35 -20.20
CA LYS A 143 3.30 -8.44 -19.42
C LYS A 143 4.35 -9.44 -18.90
N GLY A 144 4.47 -9.52 -17.56
CA GLY A 144 5.43 -10.40 -16.88
C GLY A 144 6.84 -9.84 -16.71
N ASP A 145 7.17 -8.71 -17.34
CA ASP A 145 8.46 -8.03 -17.20
C ASP A 145 8.32 -6.87 -16.17
N TRP A 146 8.59 -7.16 -14.89
CA TRP A 146 8.46 -6.19 -13.81
C TRP A 146 9.36 -4.96 -13.96
N PRO A 147 10.64 -5.07 -14.37
CA PRO A 147 11.47 -3.90 -14.65
C PRO A 147 10.87 -3.01 -15.74
N ALA A 148 10.37 -3.60 -16.82
CA ALA A 148 9.73 -2.84 -17.91
C ALA A 148 8.41 -2.18 -17.47
N ILE A 149 7.58 -2.89 -16.70
CA ILE A 149 6.35 -2.35 -16.09
C ILE A 149 6.69 -1.14 -15.22
N LEU A 150 7.62 -1.28 -14.28
CA LEU A 150 8.00 -0.21 -13.37
C LEU A 150 8.53 1.00 -14.11
N LYS A 151 9.43 0.80 -15.07
CA LYS A 151 9.99 1.86 -15.90
C LYS A 151 8.90 2.64 -16.65
N LYS A 152 7.94 1.94 -17.27
CA LYS A 152 6.85 2.58 -18.01
C LYS A 152 5.90 3.37 -17.10
N VAL A 153 5.62 2.85 -15.91
CA VAL A 153 4.84 3.57 -14.88
C VAL A 153 5.61 4.82 -14.45
N GLU A 154 6.90 4.70 -14.11
CA GLU A 154 7.77 5.81 -13.70
C GLU A 154 7.81 6.92 -14.76
N GLU A 155 8.13 6.59 -16.03
CA GLU A 155 8.15 7.55 -17.14
C GLU A 155 6.81 8.28 -17.34
N THR A 156 5.68 7.57 -17.10
CA THR A 156 4.35 8.19 -17.24
C THR A 156 4.04 9.10 -16.05
N VAL A 157 4.42 8.69 -14.84
CA VAL A 157 4.31 9.53 -13.64
C VAL A 157 5.15 10.80 -13.77
N GLU A 158 6.39 10.69 -14.27
CA GLU A 158 7.25 11.85 -14.52
C GLU A 158 6.62 12.81 -15.54
N LYS A 159 6.11 12.31 -16.67
CA LYS A 159 5.42 13.11 -17.69
C LYS A 159 4.17 13.81 -17.14
N ALA A 160 3.49 13.19 -16.18
CA ALA A 160 2.33 13.78 -15.47
C ALA A 160 2.76 14.77 -14.36
N GLY A 161 4.05 15.05 -14.18
CA GLY A 161 4.57 15.92 -13.12
C GLY A 161 4.50 15.30 -11.72
N GLY A 162 4.43 13.97 -11.64
CA GLY A 162 4.35 13.21 -10.38
C GLY A 162 5.70 12.84 -9.76
N ALA A 163 6.82 13.15 -10.43
CA ALA A 163 8.15 12.85 -9.92
C ALA A 163 8.36 13.41 -8.51
N GLY A 164 8.85 12.57 -7.59
CA GLY A 164 9.02 12.90 -6.17
C GLY A 164 7.74 13.06 -5.36
N ARG A 165 6.54 12.90 -5.98
CA ARG A 165 5.24 13.05 -5.31
C ARG A 165 4.36 11.81 -5.32
N MET A 166 4.61 10.89 -6.24
CA MET A 166 3.79 9.68 -6.42
C MET A 166 4.69 8.46 -6.36
N GLY A 167 4.49 7.64 -5.34
CA GLY A 167 5.31 6.46 -5.03
C GLY A 167 4.54 5.16 -5.14
N THR A 168 5.27 4.06 -5.15
CA THR A 168 4.76 2.70 -5.07
C THR A 168 5.86 1.74 -4.65
N TRP A 169 5.53 0.46 -4.44
CA TRP A 169 6.53 -0.60 -4.35
C TRP A 169 7.02 -0.99 -5.75
N ALA A 170 8.27 -1.48 -5.83
CA ALA A 170 8.86 -1.91 -7.09
C ALA A 170 8.20 -3.18 -7.66
N PHE A 171 7.59 -4.00 -6.80
CA PHE A 171 6.93 -5.26 -7.16
C PHE A 171 5.51 -5.33 -6.59
N SER A 172 4.65 -6.11 -7.24
CA SER A 172 3.30 -6.37 -6.75
C SER A 172 3.32 -7.28 -5.52
N TYR A 173 2.76 -6.82 -4.40
CA TYR A 173 2.61 -7.62 -3.19
C TYR A 173 1.85 -8.93 -3.46
N GLY A 174 0.68 -8.86 -4.07
CA GLY A 174 -0.18 -10.04 -4.30
C GLY A 174 0.48 -11.08 -5.21
N TYR A 175 1.05 -10.65 -6.34
CA TYR A 175 1.76 -11.55 -7.25
C TYR A 175 2.96 -12.21 -6.58
N THR A 176 3.82 -11.40 -5.96
CA THR A 176 5.04 -11.89 -5.31
C THR A 176 4.72 -12.86 -4.17
N THR A 177 3.73 -12.53 -3.33
CA THR A 177 3.30 -13.41 -2.23
C THR A 177 2.81 -14.75 -2.76
N THR A 178 1.99 -14.75 -3.82
CA THR A 178 1.48 -16.00 -4.41
C THR A 178 2.62 -16.87 -4.97
N ALA A 179 3.54 -16.27 -5.72
CA ALA A 179 4.68 -16.98 -6.30
C ALA A 179 5.64 -17.51 -5.22
N ALA A 180 5.98 -16.66 -4.23
CA ALA A 180 6.86 -17.04 -3.12
C ALA A 180 6.27 -18.16 -2.26
N LEU A 181 4.96 -18.11 -1.97
CA LEU A 181 4.29 -19.17 -1.21
C LEU A 181 4.22 -20.50 -1.98
N ALA A 182 4.00 -20.47 -3.30
CA ALA A 182 4.03 -21.68 -4.10
C ALA A 182 5.41 -22.35 -4.06
N GLU A 183 6.49 -21.57 -4.24
CA GLU A 183 7.86 -22.08 -4.16
C GLU A 183 8.21 -22.52 -2.73
N PHE A 184 7.84 -21.76 -1.72
CA PHE A 184 8.06 -22.12 -0.31
C PHE A 184 7.37 -23.44 0.05
N GLY A 185 6.09 -23.60 -0.32
CA GLY A 185 5.33 -24.84 -0.10
C GLY A 185 5.96 -26.04 -0.79
N LYS A 186 6.41 -25.90 -2.04
CA LYS A 186 7.18 -26.90 -2.76
C LYS A 186 8.46 -27.30 -1.98
N ARG A 187 9.26 -26.33 -1.53
CA ARG A 187 10.49 -26.61 -0.76
C ARG A 187 10.20 -27.29 0.56
N VAL A 188 9.12 -26.96 1.24
CA VAL A 188 8.73 -27.65 2.48
C VAL A 188 8.39 -29.11 2.20
N VAL A 189 7.64 -29.41 1.12
CA VAL A 189 7.33 -30.79 0.73
C VAL A 189 8.56 -31.56 0.30
N GLU A 190 9.53 -30.90 -0.34
CA GLU A 190 10.82 -31.49 -0.75
C GLU A 190 11.87 -31.54 0.39
N GLU A 191 11.49 -31.18 1.61
CA GLU A 191 12.37 -31.13 2.80
C GLU A 191 13.56 -30.15 2.66
N LYS A 192 13.47 -29.18 1.74
CA LYS A 192 14.48 -28.15 1.46
C LYS A 192 14.27 -26.87 2.27
N ALA A 193 13.13 -26.72 2.91
CA ALA A 193 12.79 -25.60 3.78
C ALA A 193 11.97 -26.08 4.98
N LYS A 194 11.99 -25.30 6.07
CA LYS A 194 11.16 -25.56 7.25
C LYS A 194 9.95 -24.61 7.26
N VAL A 195 8.77 -25.14 7.51
CA VAL A 195 7.52 -24.37 7.51
C VAL A 195 7.50 -23.20 8.50
N ASP A 196 8.29 -23.28 9.58
CA ASP A 196 8.44 -22.25 10.60
C ASP A 196 9.68 -21.36 10.42
N SER A 197 10.40 -21.51 9.30
CA SER A 197 11.58 -20.70 8.98
C SER A 197 11.21 -19.43 8.20
N LEU A 198 11.15 -18.31 8.90
CA LEU A 198 10.96 -16.99 8.23
C LEU A 198 12.11 -16.68 7.26
N LYS A 199 13.32 -17.17 7.53
CA LYS A 199 14.48 -17.01 6.64
C LYS A 199 14.22 -17.69 5.29
N ASP A 200 13.74 -18.94 5.31
CA ASP A 200 13.47 -19.69 4.09
C ASP A 200 12.29 -19.07 3.30
N LEU A 201 11.26 -18.60 4.03
CA LEU A 201 10.15 -17.86 3.44
C LEU A 201 10.64 -16.60 2.71
N VAL A 202 11.39 -15.74 3.39
CA VAL A 202 11.91 -14.48 2.81
C VAL A 202 12.85 -14.75 1.64
N ALA A 203 13.64 -15.84 1.66
CA ALA A 203 14.48 -16.23 0.52
C ALA A 203 13.64 -16.50 -0.73
N CYS A 204 12.48 -17.17 -0.58
CA CYS A 204 11.55 -17.38 -1.71
C CYS A 204 11.01 -16.07 -2.28
N TYR A 205 10.70 -15.07 -1.45
CA TYR A 205 10.32 -13.74 -1.94
C TYR A 205 11.42 -13.09 -2.78
N GLY A 206 12.67 -13.18 -2.32
CA GLY A 206 13.83 -12.59 -3.02
C GLY A 206 14.06 -13.17 -4.43
N GLU A 207 13.68 -14.42 -4.68
CA GLU A 207 13.83 -15.05 -5.99
C GLU A 207 12.91 -14.44 -7.07
N PHE A 208 11.73 -13.96 -6.67
CA PHE A 208 10.77 -13.33 -7.59
C PHE A 208 10.91 -11.80 -7.65
N THR A 209 11.81 -11.23 -6.87
CA THR A 209 11.98 -9.78 -6.72
C THR A 209 13.45 -9.39 -6.66
N PRO A 210 14.20 -9.52 -7.76
CA PRO A 210 15.63 -9.22 -7.78
C PRO A 210 15.92 -7.80 -7.29
N GLY A 211 16.81 -7.68 -6.30
CA GLY A 211 17.20 -6.40 -5.68
C GLY A 211 16.29 -5.89 -4.57
N ALA A 212 15.09 -6.45 -4.40
CA ALA A 212 14.23 -6.12 -3.27
C ALA A 212 14.71 -6.77 -1.97
N LYS A 213 14.49 -6.05 -0.85
CA LYS A 213 14.74 -6.56 0.50
C LYS A 213 13.41 -6.81 1.18
N TRP A 214 13.20 -8.04 1.64
CA TRP A 214 11.99 -8.42 2.35
C TRP A 214 12.28 -8.67 3.83
N ASN A 215 11.31 -8.31 4.67
CA ASN A 215 11.29 -8.63 6.08
C ASN A 215 10.03 -9.43 6.39
N ALA A 216 10.16 -10.34 7.35
CA ALA A 216 9.05 -11.13 7.87
C ALA A 216 9.09 -11.16 9.39
N SER A 217 7.93 -11.09 10.02
CA SER A 217 7.76 -11.22 11.46
C SER A 217 6.46 -11.95 11.78
N TYR A 218 6.38 -12.56 12.96
CA TYR A 218 5.10 -13.11 13.42
C TYR A 218 4.18 -11.98 13.89
N TYR A 219 2.89 -12.12 13.56
CA TYR A 219 1.88 -11.25 14.14
C TYR A 219 1.86 -11.41 15.66
N THR A 220 1.84 -10.28 16.36
CA THR A 220 1.70 -10.24 17.82
C THR A 220 0.43 -9.48 18.16
N ASP A 221 -0.47 -10.16 18.87
CA ASP A 221 -1.71 -9.59 19.37
C ASP A 221 -1.44 -8.43 20.33
N ALA A 222 -2.07 -7.28 20.10
CA ALA A 222 -1.81 -6.06 20.85
C ALA A 222 -2.32 -6.11 22.29
N GLY A 223 -3.41 -6.85 22.53
CA GLY A 223 -4.03 -6.94 23.86
C GLY A 223 -3.30 -7.91 24.80
N THR A 224 -2.78 -9.01 24.24
CA THR A 224 -2.16 -10.09 25.05
C THR A 224 -0.64 -10.12 24.94
N GLY A 225 -0.04 -9.48 23.92
CA GLY A 225 1.39 -9.58 23.64
C GLY A 225 1.83 -10.94 23.10
N VAL A 226 0.90 -11.84 22.80
CA VAL A 226 1.21 -13.21 22.33
C VAL A 226 1.44 -13.22 20.83
N SER A 227 2.58 -13.79 20.41
CA SER A 227 2.90 -13.98 18.99
C SER A 227 2.22 -15.22 18.42
N ASN A 228 1.54 -15.04 17.29
CA ASN A 228 0.94 -16.13 16.54
C ASN A 228 1.91 -16.64 15.45
N LYS A 229 2.58 -17.76 15.72
CA LYS A 229 3.54 -18.37 14.79
C LYS A 229 2.91 -18.93 13.50
N LYS A 230 1.58 -18.95 13.39
CA LYS A 230 0.87 -19.34 12.17
C LYS A 230 0.47 -18.15 11.31
N MET A 231 0.72 -16.93 11.75
CA MET A 231 0.39 -15.70 11.05
C MET A 231 1.65 -14.85 10.88
N VAL A 232 2.10 -14.70 9.66
CA VAL A 232 3.32 -13.99 9.30
C VAL A 232 3.00 -12.71 8.57
N MET A 233 3.56 -11.62 9.04
CA MET A 233 3.53 -10.31 8.37
C MET A 233 4.77 -10.15 7.51
N VAL A 234 4.60 -9.76 6.24
CA VAL A 234 5.71 -9.53 5.31
C VAL A 234 5.69 -8.11 4.76
N ARG A 235 6.90 -7.56 4.52
CA ARG A 235 7.11 -6.22 3.98
C ARG A 235 8.33 -6.18 3.08
N GLN A 236 8.23 -5.46 1.95
CA GLN A 236 9.34 -5.05 1.11
C GLN A 236 10.09 -3.86 1.70
#